data_c140b0707c288d91bc0f552183fb244f
#
_entry.id   c140b0707c288d91bc0f552183fb244f
#
_cell.length_a   1.000
_cell.length_b   1.000
_cell.length_c   1.000
_cell.angle_alpha   90.00
_cell.angle_beta   90.00
_cell.angle_gamma   90.00
#
_symmetry.space_group_name_H-M   'P 1'
#
loop_
_entity.id
_entity.type
_entity.pdbx_description
1 polymer ?
#
loop_
_entity_poly.entity_id
_entity_poly.type
_entity_poly.pdbx_seq_one_letter_code
_entity_poly.pdbx_strand_id
1 'polypeptide(L)'
;MGLNDEVTSNVDLIYKIIAAALWRKAQDRGRFDGAPADLADGFIHFSLRAQVEETAAEWFFGQANLVLIAVNPAALGGVLCLEPSRDGALFPHLYAALPLDAVVFAKPLPLRPDGGHDFAGLL
;
A
#
# COMPACT_ATOMS: atom_id res chain seq x y z
N MET A 1 8.75 -18.67 -21.13
CA MET A 1 7.33 -18.97 -21.12
C MET A 1 6.53 -17.74 -20.82
N GLY A 2 5.81 -17.25 -21.81
CA GLY A 2 4.98 -16.07 -21.61
C GLY A 2 3.90 -16.26 -20.59
N LEU A 3 3.39 -17.48 -20.47
CA LEU A 3 2.36 -17.78 -19.50
C LEU A 3 2.79 -17.51 -18.05
N ASN A 4 4.03 -17.88 -17.74
CA ASN A 4 4.55 -17.65 -16.41
C ASN A 4 4.66 -16.17 -16.10
N ASP A 5 5.07 -15.39 -17.10
CA ASP A 5 5.17 -13.95 -16.92
C ASP A 5 3.81 -13.34 -16.73
N GLU A 6 2.81 -13.79 -17.47
CA GLU A 6 1.46 -13.29 -17.33
C GLU A 6 0.89 -13.64 -15.96
N VAL A 7 1.08 -14.85 -15.51
CA VAL A 7 0.64 -15.27 -14.19
C VAL A 7 1.33 -14.43 -13.14
N THR A 8 2.63 -14.22 -13.30
CA THR A 8 3.39 -13.42 -12.35
C THR A 8 2.91 -11.98 -12.33
N SER A 9 2.61 -11.40 -13.48
CA SER A 9 2.15 -10.02 -13.55
C SER A 9 0.74 -9.85 -12.98
N ASN A 10 -0.02 -10.96 -12.88
CA ASN A 10 -1.36 -10.94 -12.31
C ASN A 10 -1.37 -11.36 -10.85
N VAL A 11 -0.21 -11.63 -10.27
CA VAL A 11 -0.15 -11.96 -8.86
C VAL A 11 -0.55 -10.76 -8.06
N ASP A 12 -0.91 -11.05 -6.86
CA ASP A 12 -1.46 -10.07 -5.96
C ASP A 12 -0.46 -8.98 -5.67
N LEU A 13 -0.84 -7.78 -5.99
CA LEU A 13 -0.13 -6.61 -5.54
C LEU A 13 -0.48 -6.35 -4.09
N ILE A 14 0.37 -5.63 -3.41
CA ILE A 14 0.05 -5.13 -2.08
C ILE A 14 -0.17 -3.63 -2.17
N TYR A 15 -0.97 -3.10 -1.26
CA TYR A 15 -1.48 -1.74 -1.37
C TYR A 15 -1.21 -0.95 -0.11
N LYS A 16 -1.03 0.35 -0.27
CA LYS A 16 -0.90 1.25 0.86
C LYS A 16 -1.57 2.57 0.54
N ILE A 17 -2.21 3.14 1.54
CA ILE A 17 -2.83 4.45 1.45
C ILE A 17 -1.88 5.43 2.14
N ILE A 18 -1.51 6.48 1.44
CA ILE A 18 -0.51 7.44 1.92
C ILE A 18 -1.05 8.84 1.70
N ALA A 19 -0.88 9.72 2.67
CA ALA A 19 -1.19 11.14 2.48
C ALA A 19 -0.40 11.68 1.29
N ALA A 20 -1.05 12.43 0.42
CA ALA A 20 -0.42 12.92 -0.80
C ALA A 20 0.86 13.70 -0.53
N ALA A 21 0.89 14.47 0.56
CA ALA A 21 2.08 15.25 0.93
C ALA A 21 3.26 14.34 1.29
N LEU A 22 2.99 13.24 1.99
CA LEU A 22 4.04 12.26 2.33
C LEU A 22 4.54 11.54 1.09
N TRP A 23 3.63 11.21 0.17
CA TRP A 23 4.03 10.56 -1.07
C TRP A 23 4.92 11.48 -1.90
N ARG A 24 4.60 12.77 -1.96
CA ARG A 24 5.42 13.73 -2.69
C ARG A 24 6.82 13.81 -2.11
N LYS A 25 6.94 13.80 -0.78
CA LYS A 25 8.26 13.78 -0.13
C LYS A 25 9.03 12.52 -0.47
N ALA A 26 8.35 11.39 -0.54
CA ALA A 26 8.98 10.13 -0.93
C ALA A 26 9.52 10.20 -2.36
N GLN A 27 8.75 10.79 -3.26
CA GLN A 27 9.18 10.97 -4.64
C GLN A 27 10.43 11.85 -4.73
N ASP A 28 10.48 12.92 -3.95
CA ASP A 28 11.65 13.78 -3.92
C ASP A 28 12.87 13.08 -3.34
N ARG A 29 12.66 12.21 -2.37
CA ARG A 29 13.73 11.48 -1.70
C ARG A 29 14.19 10.25 -2.46
N GLY A 30 13.35 9.72 -3.32
CA GLY A 30 13.65 8.50 -4.07
C GLY A 30 13.27 7.20 -3.36
N ARG A 31 12.67 7.30 -2.18
CA ARG A 31 12.21 6.14 -1.42
C ARG A 31 11.16 6.58 -0.41
N PHE A 32 10.33 5.64 0.03
CA PHE A 32 9.36 5.90 1.09
C PHE A 32 9.83 5.21 2.37
N ASP A 33 10.09 5.99 3.40
CA ASP A 33 10.61 5.48 4.68
C ASP A 33 9.53 5.10 5.67
N GLY A 34 8.29 5.48 5.42
CA GLY A 34 7.18 5.16 6.30
C GLY A 34 6.38 6.39 6.70
N ALA A 35 5.09 6.16 6.98
CA ALA A 35 4.22 7.15 7.59
C ALA A 35 4.44 7.11 9.11
N PRO A 36 3.88 8.06 9.88
CA PRO A 36 4.10 8.08 11.33
C PRO A 36 3.80 6.76 12.03
N ALA A 37 2.71 6.09 11.67
CA ALA A 37 2.39 4.79 12.27
C ALA A 37 3.42 3.72 11.93
N ASP A 38 3.95 3.76 10.71
CA ASP A 38 4.98 2.82 10.26
C ASP A 38 6.25 3.01 11.09
N LEU A 39 6.66 4.26 11.25
CA LEU A 39 7.86 4.58 12.00
C LEU A 39 7.72 4.19 13.48
N ALA A 40 6.53 4.36 14.03
CA ALA A 40 6.27 3.99 15.42
C ALA A 40 6.34 2.47 15.61
N ASP A 41 5.89 1.70 14.63
CA ASP A 41 5.84 0.24 14.74
C ASP A 41 7.10 -0.45 14.23
N GLY A 42 7.94 0.25 13.50
CA GLY A 42 9.21 -0.31 13.02
C GLY A 42 9.12 -1.06 11.72
N PHE A 43 8.01 -0.96 10.99
CA PHE A 43 7.84 -1.55 9.66
C PHE A 43 6.76 -0.80 8.91
N ILE A 44 6.80 -0.90 7.58
CA ILE A 44 5.79 -0.25 6.75
C ILE A 44 4.60 -1.20 6.59
N HIS A 45 3.40 -0.71 6.92
CA HIS A 45 2.16 -1.49 6.83
C HIS A 45 1.60 -1.44 5.42
N PHE A 46 1.24 -2.61 4.91
CA PHE A 46 0.53 -2.75 3.63
C PHE A 46 -0.75 -3.53 3.85
N SER A 47 -1.61 -3.53 2.84
CA SER A 47 -2.83 -4.33 2.80
C SER A 47 -2.81 -5.22 1.57
N LEU A 48 -3.39 -6.40 1.69
CA LEU A 48 -3.71 -7.22 0.53
C LEU A 48 -4.90 -6.58 -0.20
N ARG A 49 -5.11 -6.96 -1.44
CA ARG A 49 -6.23 -6.42 -2.23
C ARG A 49 -7.56 -6.57 -1.51
N ALA A 50 -7.79 -7.72 -0.90
CA ALA A 50 -9.04 -8.00 -0.20
C ALA A 50 -9.21 -7.20 1.09
N GLN A 51 -8.14 -6.54 1.56
CA GLN A 51 -8.13 -5.84 2.83
C GLN A 51 -8.15 -4.32 2.70
N VAL A 52 -7.74 -3.78 1.56
CA VAL A 52 -7.41 -2.35 1.47
C VAL A 52 -8.64 -1.46 1.62
N GLU A 53 -9.81 -1.90 1.14
CA GLU A 53 -11.01 -1.09 1.29
C GLU A 53 -11.44 -1.02 2.76
N GLU A 54 -11.32 -2.12 3.48
CA GLU A 54 -11.61 -2.14 4.90
C GLU A 54 -10.61 -1.29 5.68
N THR A 55 -9.33 -1.36 5.30
CA THR A 55 -8.31 -0.53 5.90
C THR A 55 -8.64 0.96 5.73
N ALA A 56 -9.09 1.34 4.54
CA ALA A 56 -9.50 2.73 4.29
C ALA A 56 -10.66 3.13 5.17
N ALA A 57 -11.66 2.27 5.30
CA ALA A 57 -12.84 2.56 6.11
C ALA A 57 -12.50 2.70 7.58
N GLU A 58 -11.57 1.89 8.06
CA GLU A 58 -11.22 1.84 9.47
C GLU A 58 -10.27 2.97 9.88
N TRP A 59 -9.27 3.26 9.04
CA TRP A 59 -8.18 4.15 9.43
C TRP A 59 -8.17 5.50 8.73
N PHE A 60 -8.88 5.64 7.61
CA PHE A 60 -8.80 6.84 6.78
C PHE A 60 -10.15 7.49 6.52
N PHE A 61 -11.20 7.03 7.18
CA PHE A 61 -12.55 7.55 6.95
C PHE A 61 -12.56 9.07 7.07
N GLY A 62 -13.15 9.73 6.09
CA GLY A 62 -13.29 11.18 6.07
C GLY A 62 -12.04 11.94 5.65
N GLN A 63 -10.94 11.25 5.38
CA GLN A 63 -9.71 11.94 4.99
C GLN A 63 -9.62 12.13 3.48
N ALA A 64 -9.26 13.35 3.08
CA ALA A 64 -9.02 13.71 1.70
C ALA A 64 -7.51 13.71 1.41
N ASN A 65 -7.18 13.94 0.14
CA ASN A 65 -5.79 14.11 -0.30
C ASN A 65 -4.92 12.89 0.00
N LEU A 66 -5.45 11.73 -0.34
CA LEU A 66 -4.78 10.46 -0.18
C LEU A 66 -4.38 9.90 -1.54
N VAL A 67 -3.34 9.09 -1.53
CA VAL A 67 -2.85 8.37 -2.69
C VAL A 67 -2.89 6.89 -2.36
N LEU A 68 -3.36 6.09 -3.32
CA LEU A 68 -3.27 4.64 -3.24
C LEU A 68 -2.08 4.19 -4.06
N ILE A 69 -1.12 3.52 -3.42
CA ILE A 69 -0.02 2.91 -4.17
C ILE A 69 -0.22 1.41 -4.21
N ALA A 70 0.17 0.82 -5.33
CA ALA A 70 0.22 -0.62 -5.52
C ALA A 70 1.68 -1.02 -5.71
N VAL A 71 2.10 -2.06 -5.04
CA VAL A 71 3.50 -2.46 -4.99
C VAL A 71 3.61 -3.92 -5.38
N ASN A 72 4.65 -4.23 -6.15
CA ASN A 72 4.96 -5.60 -6.53
C ASN A 72 5.73 -6.27 -5.38
N PRO A 73 5.12 -7.23 -4.67
CA PRO A 73 5.79 -7.85 -3.53
C PRO A 73 7.04 -8.63 -3.92
N ALA A 74 7.09 -9.14 -5.15
CA ALA A 74 8.26 -9.88 -5.61
C ALA A 74 9.52 -9.00 -5.67
N ALA A 75 9.35 -7.69 -5.79
CA ALA A 75 10.48 -6.76 -5.84
C ALA A 75 11.06 -6.47 -4.45
N LEU A 76 10.41 -6.91 -3.38
CA LEU A 76 10.82 -6.57 -2.02
C LEU A 76 11.61 -7.67 -1.33
N GLY A 77 11.52 -8.91 -1.80
CA GLY A 77 12.30 -10.00 -1.26
C GLY A 77 11.96 -10.35 0.19
N GLY A 78 12.96 -10.84 0.92
CA GLY A 78 12.77 -11.39 2.25
C GLY A 78 12.49 -10.39 3.35
N VAL A 79 12.56 -9.09 3.07
CA VAL A 79 12.23 -8.07 4.07
C VAL A 79 10.72 -7.82 4.15
N LEU A 80 9.94 -8.44 3.27
CA LEU A 80 8.49 -8.38 3.32
C LEU A 80 7.97 -9.64 4.01
N CYS A 81 7.19 -9.47 5.06
CA CYS A 81 6.66 -10.57 5.86
C CYS A 81 5.15 -10.45 5.98
N LEU A 82 4.44 -11.58 5.86
CA LEU A 82 3.02 -11.64 6.21
C LEU A 82 2.93 -11.95 7.69
N GLU A 83 2.31 -11.05 8.44
CA GLU A 83 2.27 -11.18 9.89
C GLU A 83 0.87 -10.90 10.41
N PRO A 84 0.44 -11.57 11.50
CA PRO A 84 -0.89 -11.33 12.03
C PRO A 84 -1.01 -9.94 12.64
N SER A 85 -2.16 -9.32 12.38
CA SER A 85 -2.52 -8.11 13.05
C SER A 85 -3.37 -8.44 14.27
N ARG A 86 -3.94 -7.43 14.89
CA ARG A 86 -4.68 -7.53 16.14
C ARG A 86 -5.81 -8.55 16.11
N ASP A 87 -6.51 -8.67 14.97
CA ASP A 87 -7.63 -9.59 14.82
C ASP A 87 -7.23 -10.92 14.19
N GLY A 88 -5.94 -11.16 14.03
CA GLY A 88 -5.43 -12.43 13.53
C GLY A 88 -5.27 -12.53 12.02
N ALA A 89 -5.79 -11.57 11.26
CA ALA A 89 -5.60 -11.57 9.81
C ALA A 89 -4.16 -11.22 9.48
N LEU A 90 -3.62 -11.86 8.43
CA LEU A 90 -2.25 -11.60 8.00
C LEU A 90 -2.20 -10.37 7.11
N PHE A 91 -1.29 -9.45 7.43
CA PHE A 91 -1.03 -8.26 6.64
C PHE A 91 0.43 -8.22 6.23
N PRO A 92 0.74 -7.67 5.05
CA PRO A 92 2.15 -7.53 4.64
C PRO A 92 2.83 -6.40 5.42
N HIS A 93 3.97 -6.72 6.00
CA HIS A 93 4.79 -5.75 6.72
C HIS A 93 6.18 -5.70 6.09
N LEU A 94 6.63 -4.51 5.72
CA LEU A 94 7.93 -4.33 5.08
C LEU A 94 8.94 -3.79 6.08
N TYR A 95 9.99 -4.56 6.32
CA TYR A 95 11.05 -4.22 7.28
C TYR A 95 12.23 -3.54 6.59
N ALA A 96 11.93 -2.58 5.74
CA ALA A 96 12.92 -1.78 5.02
C ALA A 96 12.21 -0.57 4.43
N ALA A 97 12.97 0.40 3.94
CA ALA A 97 12.39 1.48 3.15
C ALA A 97 11.82 0.90 1.85
N LEU A 98 10.76 1.50 1.34
CA LEU A 98 10.14 1.07 0.08
C LEU A 98 10.87 1.72 -1.08
N PRO A 99 11.52 0.92 -1.94
CA PRO A 99 12.11 1.49 -3.15
C PRO A 99 11.01 1.86 -4.13
N LEU A 100 11.13 3.03 -4.74
CA LEU A 100 10.07 3.51 -5.63
C LEU A 100 9.94 2.67 -6.90
N ASP A 101 10.98 1.97 -7.32
CA ASP A 101 10.88 1.11 -8.50
C ASP A 101 10.07 -0.16 -8.23
N ALA A 102 9.71 -0.44 -6.99
CA ALA A 102 8.78 -1.53 -6.67
C ALA A 102 7.32 -1.10 -6.83
N VAL A 103 7.07 0.20 -6.98
CA VAL A 103 5.71 0.75 -7.07
C VAL A 103 5.20 0.59 -8.50
N VAL A 104 4.07 -0.13 -8.62
CA VAL A 104 3.44 -0.38 -9.91
C VAL A 104 2.62 0.82 -10.35
N PHE A 105 1.88 1.42 -9.43
CA PHE A 105 1.17 2.67 -9.69
C PHE A 105 0.95 3.44 -8.40
N ALA A 106 0.73 4.72 -8.55
CA ALA A 106 0.31 5.61 -7.49
C ALA A 106 -0.80 6.49 -8.05
N LYS A 107 -1.98 6.39 -7.48
CA LYS A 107 -3.16 7.09 -8.01
C LYS A 107 -3.90 7.80 -6.89
N PRO A 108 -4.51 8.96 -7.17
CA PRO A 108 -5.34 9.60 -6.16
C PRO A 108 -6.46 8.68 -5.70
N LEU A 109 -6.73 8.68 -4.41
CA LEU A 109 -7.83 7.93 -3.83
C LEU A 109 -8.94 8.92 -3.46
N PRO A 110 -10.00 9.01 -4.28
CA PRO A 110 -11.01 10.04 -4.06
C PRO A 110 -11.83 9.79 -2.80
N LEU A 111 -12.14 10.88 -2.10
CA LEU A 111 -13.04 10.86 -0.97
C LEU A 111 -14.47 11.02 -1.47
N ARG A 112 -15.38 10.14 -1.03
CA ARG A 112 -16.80 10.25 -1.36
C ARG A 112 -17.51 11.16 -0.37
N PRO A 113 -18.69 11.69 -0.74
CA PRO A 113 -19.44 12.55 0.18
C PRO A 113 -19.81 11.87 1.50
N ASP A 114 -19.93 10.55 1.53
CA ASP A 114 -20.28 9.81 2.74
C ASP A 114 -19.09 9.57 3.66
N GLY A 115 -17.90 10.03 3.30
CA GLY A 115 -16.69 9.85 4.08
C GLY A 115 -15.87 8.62 3.72
N GLY A 116 -16.42 7.73 2.91
CA GLY A 116 -15.69 6.60 2.38
C GLY A 116 -14.84 6.99 1.19
N HIS A 117 -14.15 6.04 0.61
CA HIS A 117 -13.26 6.30 -0.52
C HIS A 117 -13.68 5.50 -1.74
N ASP A 118 -13.42 6.05 -2.91
CA ASP A 118 -13.83 5.45 -4.18
C ASP A 118 -12.66 4.68 -4.77
N PHE A 119 -12.76 3.36 -4.74
CA PHE A 119 -11.74 2.47 -5.30
C PHE A 119 -12.06 2.04 -6.74
N ALA A 120 -13.12 2.56 -7.33
CA ALA A 120 -13.53 2.13 -8.67
C ALA A 120 -12.40 2.38 -9.67
N GLY A 121 -12.03 1.34 -10.40
CA GLY A 121 -10.97 1.42 -11.39
C GLY A 121 -9.56 1.44 -10.81
N LEU A 122 -9.40 1.32 -9.50
CA LEU A 122 -8.08 1.37 -8.88
C LEU A 122 -7.52 0.00 -8.50
N LEU A 123 -8.38 -0.98 -8.29
CA LEU A 123 -7.95 -2.32 -7.86
C LEU A 123 -8.00 -3.36 -8.97
#